data_8a5358a7fc3339f933741a9d36cfee02
#
_entry.id   8a5358a7fc3339f933741a9d36cfee02
#
_cell.length_a   1.000
_cell.length_b   1.000
_cell.length_c   1.000
_cell.angle_alpha   90.00
_cell.angle_beta   90.00
_cell.angle_gamma   90.00
#
_symmetry.space_group_name_H-M   'P 1'
#
loop_
_entity.id
_entity.type
_entity.pdbx_description
1 polymer ?
#
loop_
_entity_poly.entity_id
_entity_poly.type
_entity_poly.pdbx_seq_one_letter_code
_entity_poly.pdbx_strand_id
1 'polypeptide(L)'
;MKLTILGSGNALPQKKRNAPGYLLEADNKLILLDAGDGAIRQAAKAGYNIFDISHIFITHTHVDHVAGLLNLLWPIRWSGLKKDWLAIYGPPKFKMFYKKMLEAFIPDMNQAPLKINVRDLKK
;
A
#
# COMPACT_ATOMS: atom_id res chain seq x y z
N MET A 1 14.01 -5.16 14.32
CA MET A 1 12.65 -4.73 13.96
C MET A 1 12.52 -3.24 14.20
N LYS A 2 11.95 -2.50 13.25
CA LYS A 2 11.76 -1.05 13.35
C LYS A 2 10.40 -0.66 12.78
N LEU A 3 9.65 0.17 13.50
CA LEU A 3 8.38 0.73 13.05
C LEU A 3 8.56 2.21 12.76
N THR A 4 8.16 2.63 11.55
CA THR A 4 8.15 4.03 11.14
C THR A 4 6.70 4.48 10.92
N ILE A 5 6.29 5.53 11.62
CA ILE A 5 4.95 6.11 11.49
C ILE A 5 4.94 7.06 10.30
N LEU A 6 4.16 6.74 9.27
CA LEU A 6 3.97 7.58 8.08
C LEU A 6 2.81 8.53 8.24
N GLY A 7 1.80 8.13 8.98
CA GLY A 7 0.64 8.90 9.33
C GLY A 7 -0.11 8.28 10.49
N SER A 8 -0.56 9.11 11.41
CA SER A 8 -1.33 8.71 12.61
C SER A 8 -2.60 9.55 12.78
N GLY A 9 -3.03 10.22 11.72
CA GLY A 9 -4.26 10.99 11.68
C GLY A 9 -5.52 10.13 11.54
N ASN A 10 -6.57 10.74 11.08
CA ASN A 10 -7.86 10.09 10.85
C ASN A 10 -8.42 10.51 9.46
N ALA A 11 -9.70 10.27 9.24
CA ALA A 11 -10.37 10.60 7.99
C ALA A 11 -10.42 12.12 7.68
N LEU A 12 -10.29 12.98 8.70
CA LEU A 12 -10.28 14.42 8.51
C LEU A 12 -8.90 14.91 8.14
N PRO A 13 -8.75 15.70 7.05
CA PRO A 13 -7.46 16.28 6.68
C PRO A 13 -6.88 17.14 7.80
N GLN A 14 -5.65 16.88 8.16
CA GLN A 14 -4.94 17.58 9.22
C GLN A 14 -3.63 18.20 8.69
N LYS A 15 -3.27 19.37 9.20
CA LYS A 15 -2.04 20.07 8.76
C LYS A 15 -0.75 19.32 9.07
N LYS A 16 -0.73 18.56 10.19
CA LYS A 16 0.49 17.96 10.74
C LYS A 16 0.54 16.44 10.66
N ARG A 17 -0.56 15.78 10.32
CA ARG A 17 -0.65 14.33 10.30
C ARG A 17 -1.32 13.83 9.02
N ASN A 18 -0.69 12.89 8.37
CA ASN A 18 -1.32 12.14 7.29
C ASN A 18 -2.31 11.13 7.85
N ALA A 19 -3.18 10.62 6.99
CA ALA A 19 -4.02 9.48 7.28
C ALA A 19 -3.18 8.23 7.67
N PRO A 20 -3.79 7.20 8.29
CA PRO A 20 -3.04 6.08 8.86
C PRO A 20 -2.16 5.35 7.85
N GLY A 21 -0.93 5.10 8.25
CA GLY A 21 0.03 4.30 7.49
C GLY A 21 1.32 4.11 8.28
N TYR A 22 1.83 2.88 8.28
CA TYR A 22 3.01 2.52 9.06
C TYR A 22 3.90 1.60 8.25
N LEU A 23 5.23 1.78 8.34
CA LEU A 23 6.21 0.85 7.77
C LEU A 23 6.87 0.05 8.88
N LEU A 24 6.86 -1.25 8.72
CA LEU A 24 7.55 -2.19 9.59
C LEU A 24 8.71 -2.83 8.83
N GLU A 25 9.91 -2.66 9.37
CA GLU A 25 11.10 -3.37 8.92
C GLU A 25 11.30 -4.59 9.82
N ALA A 26 11.18 -5.79 9.27
CA ALA A 26 11.34 -7.04 9.99
C ALA A 26 11.86 -8.13 9.04
N ASP A 27 12.84 -8.93 9.48
CA ASP A 27 13.39 -10.07 8.76
C ASP A 27 13.76 -9.74 7.28
N ASN A 28 14.45 -8.61 7.08
CA ASN A 28 14.83 -8.08 5.76
C ASN A 28 13.63 -7.81 4.82
N LYS A 29 12.45 -7.61 5.38
CA LYS A 29 11.24 -7.25 4.65
C LYS A 29 10.79 -5.84 5.04
N LEU A 30 10.25 -5.12 4.07
CA LEU A 30 9.58 -3.86 4.29
C LEU A 30 8.07 -4.08 4.11
N ILE A 31 7.33 -3.87 5.19
CA ILE A 31 5.91 -4.18 5.30
C ILE A 31 5.13 -2.90 5.53
N LEU A 32 4.13 -2.63 4.69
CA LEU A 32 3.23 -1.49 4.86
C LEU A 32 1.96 -1.95 5.59
N LEU A 33 1.63 -1.26 6.67
CA LEU A 33 0.40 -1.47 7.46
C LEU A 33 -0.51 -0.28 7.24
N ASP A 34 -1.62 -0.48 6.57
CA ASP A 34 -2.50 0.52 5.99
C ASP A 34 -1.77 1.51 5.05
N ALA A 35 -2.49 2.05 4.11
CA ALA A 35 -1.99 2.94 3.09
C ALA A 35 -2.94 4.13 2.91
N GLY A 36 -3.00 4.97 3.92
CA GLY A 36 -3.79 6.20 3.87
C GLY A 36 -3.18 7.24 2.94
N ASP A 37 -3.90 8.33 2.74
CA ASP A 37 -3.43 9.44 1.94
C ASP A 37 -2.11 9.99 2.51
N GLY A 38 -1.14 10.18 1.63
CA GLY A 38 0.20 10.69 1.97
C GLY A 38 1.18 9.63 2.49
N ALA A 39 0.77 8.40 2.77
CA ALA A 39 1.64 7.35 3.33
C ALA A 39 2.83 7.05 2.43
N ILE A 40 2.62 6.89 1.13
CA ILE A 40 3.70 6.57 0.17
C ILE A 40 4.69 7.74 0.02
N ARG A 41 4.19 8.95 -0.05
CA ARG A 41 5.03 10.14 -0.09
C ARG A 41 5.86 10.28 1.19
N GLN A 42 5.27 10.02 2.34
CA GLN A 42 5.95 10.09 3.62
C GLN A 42 7.02 8.99 3.76
N ALA A 43 6.78 7.80 3.22
CA ALA A 43 7.79 6.74 3.15
C ALA A 43 9.02 7.21 2.35
N ALA A 44 8.79 7.80 1.17
CA ALA A 44 9.87 8.36 0.36
C ALA A 44 10.62 9.48 1.09
N LYS A 45 9.93 10.38 1.78
CA LYS A 45 10.55 11.43 2.61
C LYS A 45 11.37 10.87 3.76
N ALA A 46 10.96 9.74 4.33
CA ALA A 46 11.71 9.06 5.40
C ALA A 46 12.94 8.27 4.88
N GLY A 47 13.21 8.33 3.58
CA GLY A 47 14.38 7.70 2.96
C GLY A 47 14.15 6.27 2.48
N TYR A 48 12.92 5.76 2.50
CA TYR A 48 12.62 4.44 1.99
C TYR A 48 12.44 4.42 0.48
N ASN A 49 12.96 3.39 -0.17
CA ASN A 49 12.57 3.08 -1.53
C ASN A 49 11.20 2.38 -1.49
N ILE A 50 10.17 3.04 -1.96
CA ILE A 50 8.79 2.50 -1.93
C ILE A 50 8.65 1.19 -2.71
N PHE A 51 9.52 0.94 -3.68
CA PHE A 51 9.53 -0.30 -4.45
C PHE A 51 10.10 -1.50 -3.69
N ASP A 52 10.72 -1.28 -2.53
CA ASP A 52 11.17 -2.36 -1.65
C ASP A 52 10.04 -2.90 -0.76
N ILE A 53 8.89 -2.24 -0.72
CA ILE A 53 7.70 -2.75 -0.02
C ILE A 53 7.30 -4.09 -0.63
N SER A 54 7.37 -5.14 0.15
CA SER A 54 7.09 -6.52 -0.28
C SER A 54 5.73 -7.04 0.19
N HIS A 55 5.23 -6.51 1.29
CA HIS A 55 3.96 -6.90 1.88
C HIS A 55 3.15 -5.68 2.27
N ILE A 56 1.84 -5.74 2.06
CA ILE A 56 0.90 -4.72 2.49
C ILE A 56 -0.23 -5.39 3.24
N PHE A 57 -0.57 -4.88 4.41
CA PHE A 57 -1.72 -5.33 5.19
C PHE A 57 -2.70 -4.17 5.35
N ILE A 58 -3.93 -4.37 4.92
CA ILE A 58 -5.02 -3.40 4.99
C ILE A 58 -6.00 -3.86 6.06
N THR A 59 -6.24 -3.03 7.06
CA THR A 59 -7.17 -3.34 8.14
C THR A 59 -8.62 -3.31 7.68
N HIS A 60 -9.00 -2.30 6.92
CA HIS A 60 -10.31 -2.16 6.31
C HIS A 60 -10.26 -1.19 5.11
N THR A 61 -11.35 -1.12 4.34
CA THR A 61 -11.36 -0.43 3.04
C THR A 61 -11.92 0.99 3.05
N HIS A 62 -11.95 1.65 4.19
CA HIS A 62 -12.25 3.07 4.24
C HIS A 62 -11.14 3.89 3.55
N VAL A 63 -11.53 5.02 2.97
CA VAL A 63 -10.64 5.84 2.12
C VAL A 63 -9.35 6.21 2.84
N ASP A 64 -9.43 6.58 4.10
CA ASP A 64 -8.27 6.97 4.93
C ASP A 64 -7.27 5.85 5.22
N HIS A 65 -7.61 4.60 4.87
CA HIS A 65 -6.73 3.43 5.00
C HIS A 65 -6.24 2.85 3.67
N VAL A 66 -6.82 3.24 2.54
CA VAL A 66 -6.53 2.62 1.24
C VAL A 66 -6.19 3.59 0.12
N ALA A 67 -6.48 4.89 0.26
CA ALA A 67 -6.28 5.85 -0.83
C ALA A 67 -4.83 5.89 -1.34
N GLY A 68 -3.85 5.70 -0.47
CA GLY A 68 -2.45 5.67 -0.82
C GLY A 68 -1.99 4.43 -1.59
N LEU A 69 -2.79 3.35 -1.66
CA LEU A 69 -2.46 2.19 -2.47
C LEU A 69 -2.25 2.55 -3.94
N LEU A 70 -3.08 3.43 -4.47
CA LEU A 70 -2.96 3.87 -5.86
C LEU A 70 -1.64 4.61 -6.11
N ASN A 71 -1.15 5.34 -5.11
CA ASN A 71 0.12 6.06 -5.20
C ASN A 71 1.34 5.13 -5.22
N LEU A 72 1.19 3.89 -4.80
CA LEU A 72 2.21 2.85 -4.93
C LEU A 72 2.01 2.02 -6.21
N LEU A 73 0.79 1.60 -6.49
CA LEU A 73 0.49 0.71 -7.63
C LEU A 73 0.69 1.40 -8.98
N TRP A 74 0.35 2.67 -9.09
CA TRP A 74 0.54 3.42 -10.32
C TRP A 74 2.02 3.53 -10.73
N PRO A 75 2.95 3.98 -9.86
CA PRO A 75 4.38 3.95 -10.19
C PRO A 75 4.91 2.55 -10.53
N ILE A 76 4.45 1.51 -9.82
CA ILE A 76 4.84 0.13 -10.10
C ILE A 76 4.47 -0.26 -11.52
N ARG A 77 3.28 0.09 -11.99
CA ARG A 77 2.81 -0.22 -13.35
C ARG A 77 3.76 0.32 -14.44
N TRP A 78 4.35 1.47 -14.21
CA TRP A 78 5.17 2.20 -15.20
C TRP A 78 6.67 2.19 -14.92
N SER A 79 7.11 1.74 -13.77
CA SER A 79 8.48 1.91 -13.30
C SER A 79 9.54 1.15 -14.10
N GLY A 80 9.16 0.13 -14.85
CA GLY A 80 10.11 -0.78 -15.48
C GLY A 80 10.99 -1.55 -14.48
N LEU A 81 10.77 -1.39 -13.20
CA LEU A 81 11.52 -2.07 -12.14
C LEU A 81 11.15 -3.54 -12.11
N LYS A 82 12.18 -4.38 -12.21
CA LYS A 82 12.03 -5.82 -12.00
C LYS A 82 11.93 -6.09 -10.50
N LYS A 83 10.71 -6.23 -10.03
CA LYS A 83 10.41 -6.75 -8.69
C LYS A 83 9.73 -8.10 -8.86
N ASP A 84 10.15 -9.09 -8.07
CA ASP A 84 9.65 -10.45 -8.25
C ASP A 84 8.17 -10.58 -7.89
N TRP A 85 7.74 -9.94 -6.76
CA TRP A 85 6.36 -10.04 -6.29
C TRP A 85 6.01 -8.99 -5.23
N LEU A 86 4.71 -8.76 -5.07
CA LEU A 86 4.11 -7.97 -4.00
C LEU A 86 2.91 -8.74 -3.44
N ALA A 87 2.84 -8.92 -2.14
CA ALA A 87 1.69 -9.53 -1.48
C ALA A 87 0.85 -8.48 -0.77
N ILE A 88 -0.45 -8.49 -1.03
CA ILE A 88 -1.41 -7.58 -0.41
C ILE A 88 -2.47 -8.41 0.33
N TYR A 89 -2.64 -8.12 1.59
CA TYR A 89 -3.60 -8.78 2.47
C TYR A 89 -4.62 -7.78 2.98
N GLY A 90 -5.88 -8.17 2.97
CA GLY A 90 -6.96 -7.33 3.45
C GLY A 90 -8.08 -8.11 4.14
N PRO A 91 -9.10 -7.43 4.63
CA PRO A 91 -10.24 -8.05 5.29
C PRO A 91 -11.06 -8.93 4.31
N PRO A 92 -12.03 -9.70 4.80
CA PRO A 92 -12.94 -10.45 3.93
C PRO A 92 -13.52 -9.58 2.81
N LYS A 93 -13.55 -10.09 1.58
CA LYS A 93 -13.96 -9.39 0.33
C LYS A 93 -12.98 -8.31 -0.18
N PHE A 94 -11.79 -8.22 0.38
CA PHE A 94 -10.78 -7.26 -0.09
C PHE A 94 -10.36 -7.51 -1.55
N LYS A 95 -10.25 -8.76 -1.98
CA LYS A 95 -9.94 -9.08 -3.39
C LYS A 95 -10.94 -8.46 -4.36
N MET A 96 -12.21 -8.47 -4.02
CA MET A 96 -13.25 -7.85 -4.84
C MET A 96 -13.12 -6.31 -4.85
N PHE A 97 -12.85 -5.71 -3.70
CA PHE A 97 -12.57 -4.26 -3.60
C PHE A 97 -11.36 -3.89 -4.46
N TYR A 98 -10.25 -4.61 -4.32
CA TYR A 98 -9.03 -4.40 -5.08
C TYR A 98 -9.27 -4.47 -6.58
N LYS A 99 -9.98 -5.50 -7.05
CA LYS A 99 -10.35 -5.64 -8.46
C LYS A 99 -11.12 -4.43 -8.97
N LYS A 100 -12.14 -3.98 -8.25
CA LYS A 100 -12.94 -2.80 -8.62
C LYS A 100 -12.13 -1.53 -8.65
N MET A 101 -11.24 -1.35 -7.68
CA MET A 101 -10.33 -0.20 -7.63
C MET A 101 -9.41 -0.18 -8.86
N LEU A 102 -8.83 -1.30 -9.24
CA LEU A 102 -8.00 -1.38 -10.43
C LEU A 102 -8.79 -1.14 -11.71
N GLU A 103 -9.98 -1.72 -11.85
CA GLU A 103 -10.85 -1.48 -13.01
C GLU A 103 -11.15 0.01 -13.20
N ALA A 104 -11.31 0.75 -12.10
CA ALA A 104 -11.59 2.18 -12.14
C ALA A 104 -10.36 3.03 -12.46
N PHE A 105 -9.18 2.68 -11.94
CA PHE A 105 -8.00 3.56 -11.96
C PHE A 105 -6.80 3.01 -12.75
N ILE A 106 -6.57 1.71 -12.71
CA ILE A 106 -5.41 1.07 -13.36
C ILE A 106 -5.87 -0.23 -14.02
N PRO A 107 -6.70 -0.18 -15.07
CA PRO A 107 -7.31 -1.38 -15.66
C PRO A 107 -6.30 -2.34 -16.29
N ASP A 108 -5.10 -1.86 -16.60
CA ASP A 108 -4.01 -2.62 -17.20
C ASP A 108 -2.91 -3.02 -16.17
N MET A 109 -3.25 -3.09 -14.89
CA MET A 109 -2.29 -3.45 -13.83
C MET A 109 -1.67 -4.84 -14.04
N ASN A 110 -2.35 -5.75 -14.73
CA ASN A 110 -1.82 -7.06 -15.10
C ASN A 110 -0.60 -6.99 -16.03
N GLN A 111 -0.32 -5.85 -16.64
CA GLN A 111 0.88 -5.60 -17.45
C GLN A 111 2.05 -5.06 -16.61
N ALA A 112 1.89 -4.93 -15.30
CA ALA A 112 2.98 -4.52 -14.41
C ALA A 112 4.14 -5.55 -14.44
N PRO A 113 5.39 -5.10 -14.21
CA PRO A 113 6.56 -5.97 -14.32
C PRO A 113 6.74 -6.94 -13.15
N LEU A 114 5.77 -7.07 -12.28
CA LEU A 114 5.80 -7.95 -11.12
C LEU A 114 4.49 -8.69 -10.92
N LYS A 115 4.54 -9.79 -10.17
CA LYS A 115 3.37 -10.54 -9.76
C LYS A 115 2.80 -9.97 -8.47
N ILE A 116 1.51 -9.59 -8.49
CA ILE A 116 0.79 -9.13 -7.31
C ILE A 116 -0.15 -10.24 -6.82
N ASN A 117 0.06 -10.69 -5.58
CA ASN A 117 -0.79 -11.65 -4.91
C ASN A 117 -1.69 -10.93 -3.92
N VAL A 118 -2.99 -10.99 -4.12
CA VAL A 118 -3.99 -10.39 -3.22
C VAL A 118 -4.74 -11.49 -2.48
N ARG A 119 -4.84 -11.37 -1.16
CA ARG A 119 -5.51 -12.38 -0.31
C ARG A 119 -6.45 -11.73 0.69
N ASP A 120 -7.61 -12.35 0.83
CA ASP A 120 -8.52 -12.05 1.94
C ASP A 120 -8.03 -12.78 3.20
N LEU A 121 -7.89 -12.05 4.29
CA LEU A 121 -7.66 -12.64 5.60
C LEU A 121 -8.98 -13.14 6.16
N LYS A 122 -8.97 -14.35 6.68
CA LYS A 122 -10.13 -14.91 7.39
C LYS A 122 -10.21 -14.30 8.79
N LYS A 123 -11.42 -14.09 9.25
CA LYS A 123 -11.64 -13.75 10.66
C LYS A 123 -11.32 -14.94 11.56
#